data_4b4ce125beed4807667d44c12465a96d
#
_entry.id   4b4ce125beed4807667d44c12465a96d
#
_cell.length_a   1.000
_cell.length_b   1.000
_cell.length_c   1.000
_cell.angle_alpha   90.00
_cell.angle_beta   90.00
_cell.angle_gamma   90.00
#
_symmetry.space_group_name_H-M   'P 1'
#
loop_
_entity.id
_entity.type
_entity.pdbx_description
1 polymer ?
#
loop_
_entity_poly.entity_id
_entity_poly.type
_entity_poly.pdbx_seq_one_letter_code
_entity_poly.pdbx_strand_id
1 'polypeptide(L)'
;MKHQIAKATKIIHAPAATIYEIIADYRTGHPRILPKPYFLSLAVEEGGFGVGTIVNFQMRILGRTQSFHSLITEPEPGRALLEEDLNSGVATRFDVTPL
;
A
#
# COMPACT_ATOMS: atom_id res chain seq x y z
N MET A 1 -6.63 -1.91 20.55
CA MET A 1 -7.38 -1.41 19.40
C MET A 1 -7.41 -2.46 18.31
N LYS A 2 -8.53 -2.64 17.68
CA LYS A 2 -8.68 -3.64 16.62
C LYS A 2 -8.15 -3.12 15.29
N HIS A 3 -7.39 -3.95 14.61
CA HIS A 3 -7.01 -3.69 13.24
C HIS A 3 -8.21 -3.92 12.32
N GLN A 4 -8.40 -2.99 11.38
CA GLN A 4 -9.39 -3.18 10.33
C GLN A 4 -8.65 -3.50 9.04
N ILE A 5 -9.01 -4.62 8.43
CA ILE A 5 -8.38 -5.07 7.19
C ILE A 5 -9.46 -5.18 6.12
N ALA A 6 -9.30 -4.41 5.06
CA ALA A 6 -10.10 -4.57 3.86
C ALA A 6 -9.43 -5.58 2.94
N LYS A 7 -10.21 -6.39 2.24
CA LYS A 7 -9.68 -7.38 1.33
C LYS A 7 -10.34 -7.28 -0.04
N ALA A 8 -9.53 -7.25 -1.08
CA ALA A 8 -9.96 -7.32 -2.46
C ALA A 8 -9.01 -8.22 -3.23
N THR A 9 -9.50 -8.90 -4.25
CA THR A 9 -8.67 -9.80 -5.05
C THR A 9 -8.86 -9.47 -6.52
N LYS A 10 -7.75 -9.45 -7.25
CA LYS A 10 -7.76 -9.22 -8.69
C LYS A 10 -6.74 -10.13 -9.36
N ILE A 11 -7.13 -10.72 -10.50
CA ILE A 11 -6.23 -11.49 -11.32
C ILE A 11 -5.57 -10.55 -12.32
N ILE A 12 -4.23 -10.58 -12.36
CA ILE A 12 -3.45 -9.74 -13.26
C ILE A 12 -2.54 -10.66 -14.08
N HIS A 13 -2.59 -10.50 -15.40
CA HIS A 13 -1.80 -11.32 -16.34
C HIS A 13 -0.40 -10.73 -16.50
N ALA A 14 0.43 -10.95 -15.48
CA ALA A 14 1.83 -10.53 -15.46
C ALA A 14 2.60 -11.40 -14.47
N PRO A 15 3.93 -11.50 -14.59
CA PRO A 15 4.71 -12.26 -13.62
C PRO A 15 4.54 -11.69 -12.21
N ALA A 16 4.44 -12.58 -11.22
CA ALA A 16 4.22 -12.17 -9.83
C ALA A 16 5.33 -11.24 -9.33
N ALA A 17 6.58 -11.49 -9.70
CA ALA A 17 7.69 -10.64 -9.30
C ALA A 17 7.54 -9.20 -9.84
N THR A 18 7.08 -9.05 -11.08
CA THR A 18 6.84 -7.74 -11.68
C THR A 18 5.73 -6.98 -10.95
N ILE A 19 4.65 -7.68 -10.62
CA ILE A 19 3.53 -7.10 -9.87
C ILE A 19 4.00 -6.63 -8.50
N TYR A 20 4.76 -7.48 -7.81
CA TYR A 20 5.29 -7.15 -6.49
C TYR A 20 6.17 -5.91 -6.53
N GLU A 21 7.07 -5.81 -7.51
CA GLU A 21 7.94 -4.66 -7.68
C GLU A 21 7.14 -3.36 -7.87
N ILE A 22 6.07 -3.41 -8.64
CA ILE A 22 5.22 -2.23 -8.84
C ILE A 22 4.57 -1.80 -7.52
N ILE A 23 4.04 -2.75 -6.75
CA ILE A 23 3.41 -2.44 -5.47
C ILE A 23 4.44 -1.94 -4.46
N ALA A 24 5.63 -2.52 -4.43
CA ALA A 24 6.69 -2.15 -3.49
C ALA A 24 7.35 -0.81 -3.80
N ASP A 25 7.25 -0.34 -5.04
CA ASP A 25 7.85 0.92 -5.47
C ASP A 25 6.92 2.09 -5.15
N TYR A 26 7.07 2.64 -3.96
CA TYR A 26 6.21 3.72 -3.48
C TYR A 26 6.50 5.07 -4.12
N ARG A 27 7.60 5.20 -4.85
CA ARG A 27 7.93 6.45 -5.52
C ARG A 27 7.28 6.58 -6.89
N THR A 28 7.20 5.49 -7.65
CA THR A 28 6.67 5.54 -9.02
C THR A 28 5.59 4.51 -9.31
N GLY A 29 5.80 3.24 -8.93
CA GLY A 29 4.88 2.16 -9.28
C GLY A 29 3.57 2.20 -8.49
N HIS A 30 3.68 2.21 -7.17
CA HIS A 30 2.51 2.16 -6.30
C HIS A 30 1.53 3.32 -6.54
N PRO A 31 1.98 4.57 -6.68
CA PRO A 31 1.04 5.66 -6.95
C PRO A 31 0.21 5.50 -8.21
N ARG A 32 0.73 4.75 -9.20
CA ARG A 32 0.02 4.54 -10.46
C ARG A 32 -1.15 3.57 -10.34
N ILE A 33 -1.14 2.70 -9.33
CA ILE A 33 -2.20 1.70 -9.15
C ILE A 33 -3.27 2.14 -8.17
N LEU A 34 -3.08 3.27 -7.50
CA LEU A 34 -4.06 3.78 -6.54
C LEU A 34 -5.26 4.36 -7.26
N PRO A 35 -6.48 4.00 -6.85
CA PRO A 35 -7.68 4.50 -7.52
C PRO A 35 -7.88 5.99 -7.28
N LYS A 36 -8.12 6.70 -8.36
CA LYS A 36 -8.53 8.11 -8.31
C LYS A 36 -10.04 8.16 -8.49
N PRO A 37 -10.74 9.09 -7.88
CA PRO A 37 -10.26 10.25 -7.11
C PRO A 37 -10.09 10.02 -5.61
N TYR A 38 -10.11 8.78 -5.14
CA TYR A 38 -10.06 8.49 -3.71
C TYR A 38 -8.70 8.82 -3.09
N PHE A 39 -7.61 8.51 -3.80
CA PHE A 39 -6.27 8.88 -3.37
C PHE A 39 -5.91 10.25 -3.92
N LEU A 40 -5.63 11.19 -3.03
CA LEU A 40 -5.35 12.58 -3.40
C LEU A 40 -3.86 12.86 -3.52
N SER A 41 -3.05 12.25 -2.67
CA SER A 41 -1.60 12.44 -2.69
C SER A 41 -0.90 11.29 -1.97
N LEU A 42 0.34 11.05 -2.34
CA LEU A 42 1.23 10.12 -1.65
C LEU A 42 2.63 10.71 -1.65
N ALA A 43 3.24 10.83 -0.48
CA ALA A 43 4.59 11.32 -0.33
C ALA A 43 5.42 10.30 0.45
N VAL A 44 6.61 9.98 -0.06
CA VAL A 44 7.55 9.09 0.62
C VAL A 44 8.36 9.90 1.60
N GLU A 45 8.30 9.52 2.88
CA GLU A 45 9.04 10.17 3.94
C GLU A 45 10.39 9.50 4.16
N GLU A 46 10.41 8.17 4.15
CA GLU A 46 11.63 7.38 4.25
C GLU A 46 11.57 6.19 3.33
N GLY A 47 12.71 5.71 2.88
CA GLY A 47 12.80 4.57 2.00
C GLY A 47 12.29 4.89 0.60
N GLY A 48 11.32 4.14 0.15
CA GLY A 48 10.68 4.30 -1.17
C GLY A 48 10.42 2.97 -1.83
N PHE A 49 11.06 1.90 -1.38
CA PHE A 49 10.88 0.56 -1.91
C PHE A 49 10.85 -0.46 -0.78
N GLY A 50 9.73 -1.18 -0.69
CA GLY A 50 9.59 -2.31 0.24
C GLY A 50 9.67 -1.94 1.72
N VAL A 51 10.21 -2.87 2.48
CA VAL A 51 10.26 -2.78 3.95
C VAL A 51 11.03 -1.54 4.42
N GLY A 52 10.51 -0.92 5.47
CA GLY A 52 11.09 0.29 6.05
C GLY A 52 10.64 1.58 5.39
N THR A 53 9.86 1.49 4.31
CA THR A 53 9.27 2.67 3.68
C THR A 53 8.25 3.29 4.61
N ILE A 54 8.29 4.60 4.76
CA ILE A 54 7.27 5.37 5.47
C ILE A 54 6.67 6.34 4.49
N VAL A 55 5.35 6.31 4.39
CA VAL A 55 4.61 7.15 3.46
C VAL A 55 3.55 7.97 4.18
N ASN A 56 3.33 9.16 3.68
CA ASN A 56 2.17 9.98 4.04
C ASN A 56 1.25 10.00 2.82
N PHE A 57 -0.01 9.66 3.01
CA PHE A 57 -0.95 9.76 1.92
C PHE A 57 -2.29 10.29 2.41
N GLN A 58 -3.06 10.83 1.48
CA GLN A 58 -4.37 11.36 1.75
C GLN A 58 -5.40 10.66 0.89
N MET A 59 -6.53 10.35 1.50
CA MET A 59 -7.67 9.73 0.83
C MET A 59 -8.92 10.55 1.08
N ARG A 60 -9.81 10.55 0.09
CA ARG A 60 -11.17 11.07 0.28
C ARG A 60 -12.09 9.91 0.62
N ILE A 61 -12.63 9.94 1.82
CA ILE A 61 -13.54 8.90 2.31
C ILE A 61 -14.83 9.59 2.76
N LEU A 62 -15.95 9.23 2.15
CA LEU A 62 -17.26 9.79 2.48
C LEU A 62 -17.25 11.32 2.46
N GLY A 63 -16.61 11.91 1.46
CA GLY A 63 -16.54 13.36 1.31
C GLY A 63 -15.56 14.07 2.22
N ARG A 64 -14.81 13.32 3.03
CA ARG A 64 -13.81 13.87 3.94
C ARG A 64 -12.41 13.47 3.54
N THR A 65 -11.47 14.38 3.66
CA THR A 65 -10.06 14.09 3.47
C THR A 65 -9.48 13.52 4.75
N GLN A 66 -8.86 12.36 4.65
CA GLN A 66 -8.16 11.72 5.77
C GLN A 66 -6.70 11.54 5.41
N SER A 67 -5.84 11.78 6.39
CA SER A 67 -4.40 11.62 6.24
C SER A 67 -3.94 10.37 6.95
N PHE A 68 -3.03 9.64 6.32
CA PHE A 68 -2.46 8.41 6.85
C PHE A 68 -0.95 8.52 6.86
N HIS A 69 -0.34 7.95 7.89
CA HIS A 69 1.11 7.90 8.05
C HIS A 69 1.47 6.43 8.27
N SER A 70 1.90 5.76 7.23
CA SER A 70 2.00 4.31 7.22
C SER A 70 3.43 3.80 7.10
N LEU A 71 3.71 2.78 7.88
CA LEU A 71 4.96 2.02 7.81
C LEU A 71 4.72 0.78 6.96
N ILE A 72 5.66 0.51 6.06
CA ILE A 72 5.62 -0.65 5.18
C ILE A 72 6.51 -1.73 5.74
N THR A 73 5.94 -2.92 5.89
CA THR A 73 6.69 -4.12 6.26
C THR A 73 6.44 -5.21 5.23
N GLU A 74 7.28 -6.23 5.25
CA GLU A 74 7.15 -7.38 4.35
C GLU A 74 6.97 -8.64 5.19
N PRO A 75 5.73 -9.00 5.54
CA PRO A 75 5.48 -10.27 6.28
C PRO A 75 6.03 -11.48 5.57
N GLU A 76 6.01 -11.47 4.23
CA GLU A 76 6.63 -12.50 3.40
C GLU A 76 7.41 -11.80 2.30
N PRO A 77 8.75 -11.73 2.39
CA PRO A 77 9.56 -11.01 1.41
C PRO A 77 9.31 -11.47 -0.01
N GLY A 78 9.08 -10.51 -0.91
CA GLY A 78 8.77 -10.79 -2.31
C GLY A 78 7.35 -11.27 -2.59
N ARG A 79 6.54 -11.48 -1.55
CA ARG A 79 5.19 -12.04 -1.68
C ARG A 79 4.11 -11.19 -1.01
N ALA A 80 4.40 -10.58 0.11
CA ALA A 80 3.42 -9.81 0.87
C ALA A 80 4.00 -8.53 1.42
N LEU A 81 3.25 -7.45 1.27
CA LEU A 81 3.51 -6.15 1.86
C LEU A 81 2.39 -5.80 2.82
N LEU A 82 2.72 -5.15 3.91
CA LEU A 82 1.75 -4.62 4.86
C LEU A 82 1.98 -3.13 5.02
N GLU A 83 0.92 -2.34 4.84
CA GLU A 83 0.89 -0.92 5.16
C GLU A 83 0.11 -0.75 6.45
N GLU A 84 0.75 -0.25 7.48
CA GLU A 84 0.08 -0.04 8.75
C GLU A 84 0.14 1.44 9.14
N ASP A 85 -1.04 2.05 9.31
CA ASP A 85 -1.10 3.43 9.78
C ASP A 85 -0.66 3.50 11.22
N LEU A 86 0.36 4.33 11.47
CA LEU A 86 0.99 4.42 12.78
C LEU A 86 0.10 5.07 13.84
N ASN A 87 -0.93 5.77 13.42
CA ASN A 87 -1.84 6.46 14.34
C ASN A 87 -3.07 5.62 14.69
N SER A 88 -3.69 5.01 13.67
CA SER A 88 -4.98 4.33 13.86
C SER A 88 -4.85 2.81 13.97
N GLY A 89 -3.75 2.25 13.49
CA GLY A 89 -3.60 0.79 13.40
C GLY A 89 -4.34 0.17 12.22
N VAL A 90 -4.95 0.97 11.36
CA VAL A 90 -5.56 0.46 10.13
C VAL A 90 -4.46 -0.09 9.24
N ALA A 91 -4.66 -1.30 8.72
CA ALA A 91 -3.65 -1.97 7.92
C ALA A 91 -4.24 -2.44 6.59
N THR A 92 -3.40 -2.36 5.55
CA THR A 92 -3.70 -2.93 4.24
C THR A 92 -2.61 -3.93 3.90
N ARG A 93 -3.00 -5.14 3.57
CA ARG A 93 -2.07 -6.19 3.18
C ARG A 93 -2.22 -6.47 1.68
N PHE A 94 -1.08 -6.50 1.00
CA PHE A 94 -0.99 -6.87 -0.41
C PHE A 94 -0.32 -8.23 -0.51
N ASP A 95 -1.04 -9.23 -1.00
CA ASP A 95 -0.49 -10.54 -1.26
C ASP A 95 -0.41 -10.76 -2.76
N VAL A 96 0.77 -11.17 -3.26
CA VAL A 96 0.97 -11.48 -4.66
C VAL A 96 1.22 -12.98 -4.79
N THR A 97 0.33 -13.67 -5.47
CA THR A 97 0.38 -15.12 -5.63
C THR A 97 0.53 -15.48 -7.10
N PRO A 98 1.55 -16.27 -7.48
CA PRO A 98 1.65 -16.78 -8.84
C PRO A 98 0.46 -17.67 -9.17
N LEU A 99 0.01 -17.60 -10.40
CA LEU A 99 -1.06 -18.48 -10.89
C LEU A 99 -0.52 -19.83 -11.37
#